data_d727b857ac8e12903f8c4b69d74a76ae
#
_entry.id   d727b857ac8e12903f8c4b69d74a76ae
#
_cell.length_a   1.000
_cell.length_b   1.000
_cell.length_c   1.000
_cell.angle_alpha   90.00
_cell.angle_beta   90.00
_cell.angle_gamma   90.00
#
_symmetry.space_group_name_H-M   'P 1'
#
loop_
_entity.id
_entity.type
_entity.pdbx_description
1 polymer ?
#
loop_
_entity_poly.entity_id
_entity_poly.type
_entity_poly.pdbx_seq_one_letter_code
_entity_poly.pdbx_strand_id
1 'polypeptide(L)' 'EASEVAVRIYDARGMLVRRIDVGYREEGYYSRRADAAHWDGRNEFGERVASGMYVYEVRAGSYRGLRRMVILK' A
#
# COMPACT_ATOMS: atom_id res chain seq x y z
N GLU A 1 11.63 -15.94 -2.07
CA GLU A 1 12.66 -15.19 -2.75
C GLU A 1 12.55 -13.70 -2.44
N ALA A 2 13.66 -13.06 -2.17
CA ALA A 2 13.65 -11.65 -1.79
C ALA A 2 13.37 -10.77 -3.00
N SER A 3 12.67 -9.67 -2.77
CA SER A 3 12.35 -8.73 -3.83
C SER A 3 12.18 -7.33 -3.26
N GLU A 4 12.29 -6.34 -4.11
CA GLU A 4 11.93 -5.00 -3.74
C GLU A 4 10.42 -4.90 -3.63
N VAL A 5 9.97 -4.32 -2.53
CA VAL A 5 8.56 -4.24 -2.22
C VAL A 5 8.10 -2.80 -2.32
N ALA A 6 7.01 -2.58 -3.02
CA ALA A 6 6.38 -1.27 -3.13
C ALA A 6 4.90 -1.42 -2.88
N VAL A 7 4.33 -0.41 -2.22
CA VAL A 7 2.90 -0.37 -1.94
C VAL A 7 2.34 0.87 -2.61
N ARG A 8 1.24 0.70 -3.34
CA ARG A 8 0.54 1.82 -3.95
C ARG A 8 -0.87 1.87 -3.38
N ILE A 9 -1.30 3.07 -3.05
CA ILE A 9 -2.60 3.29 -2.47
C ILE A 9 -3.41 4.13 -3.42
N TYR A 10 -4.62 3.64 -3.73
CA TYR A 10 -5.53 4.28 -4.67
C TYR A 10 -6.82 4.65 -3.97
N ASP A 11 -7.44 5.71 -4.41
CA ASP A 11 -8.76 6.06 -3.90
C ASP A 11 -9.83 5.25 -4.63
N ALA A 12 -11.11 5.50 -4.29
CA ALA A 12 -12.22 4.74 -4.85
C ALA A 12 -12.39 4.97 -6.35
N ARG A 13 -11.82 6.04 -6.88
CA ARG A 13 -11.86 6.34 -8.31
C ARG A 13 -10.71 5.70 -9.07
N GLY A 14 -9.78 5.06 -8.34
CA GLY A 14 -8.62 4.47 -8.96
C GLY A 14 -7.44 5.41 -9.14
N MET A 15 -7.50 6.58 -8.54
CA MET A 15 -6.40 7.55 -8.62
C MET A 15 -5.35 7.22 -7.58
N LEU A 16 -4.09 7.30 -7.97
CA LEU A 16 -2.99 7.04 -7.06
C LEU A 16 -2.93 8.13 -5.98
N VAL A 17 -2.97 7.69 -4.72
CA VAL A 17 -2.93 8.58 -3.57
C VAL A 17 -1.53 8.64 -2.99
N ARG A 18 -0.90 7.48 -2.86
CA ARG A 18 0.41 7.41 -2.23
C ARG A 18 1.17 6.19 -2.72
N ARG A 19 2.47 6.35 -2.85
CA ARG A 19 3.36 5.23 -3.09
C ARG A 19 4.33 5.13 -1.94
N ILE A 20 4.50 3.92 -1.41
CA ILE A 20 5.40 3.66 -0.31
C ILE A 20 6.41 2.62 -0.76
N ASP A 21 7.69 3.00 -0.75
CA ASP A 21 8.75 2.07 -1.09
C ASP A 21 9.22 1.41 0.20
N VAL A 22 8.88 0.14 0.34
CA VAL A 22 9.23 -0.62 1.54
C VAL A 22 10.69 -1.07 1.50
N GLY A 23 11.22 -1.27 0.29
CA GLY A 23 12.58 -1.70 0.11
C GLY A 23 12.66 -3.20 -0.11
N TYR A 24 13.86 -3.72 -0.05
CA TYR A 24 14.11 -5.13 -0.34
C TYR A 24 13.72 -5.97 0.86
N ARG A 25 12.87 -6.99 0.63
CA ARG A 25 12.36 -7.84 1.71
C ARG A 25 12.33 -9.29 1.27
N GLU A 26 12.44 -10.18 2.25
CA GLU A 26 12.28 -11.60 2.03
C GLU A 26 10.84 -11.94 1.71
N GLU A 27 10.65 -13.07 1.04
CA GLU A 27 9.33 -13.49 0.57
C GLU A 27 8.29 -13.50 1.69
N GLY A 28 8.66 -14.02 2.86
CA GLY A 28 7.70 -14.08 3.96
C GLY A 28 7.19 -12.73 4.40
N TYR A 29 7.99 -11.69 4.25
CA TYR A 29 7.60 -10.36 4.63
C TYR A 29 6.45 -9.86 3.76
N TYR A 30 6.63 -9.89 2.42
CA TYR A 30 5.64 -9.25 1.58
C TYR A 30 4.37 -10.08 1.40
N SER A 31 4.42 -11.36 1.72
CA SER A 31 3.21 -12.17 1.64
C SER A 31 2.38 -12.08 2.91
N ARG A 32 2.94 -11.60 4.02
CA ARG A 32 2.23 -11.55 5.29
C ARG A 32 2.22 -10.17 5.90
N ARG A 33 3.35 -9.50 5.92
CA ARG A 33 3.49 -8.23 6.62
C ARG A 33 3.21 -7.01 5.77
N ALA A 34 3.40 -7.14 4.48
CA ALA A 34 3.08 -6.02 3.60
C ALA A 34 1.58 -5.73 3.60
N ASP A 35 0.76 -6.75 3.90
CA ASP A 35 -0.68 -6.55 4.04
C ASP A 35 -1.01 -5.64 5.21
N ALA A 36 -0.12 -5.59 6.19
CA ALA A 36 -0.29 -4.71 7.32
C ALA A 36 0.61 -3.50 7.20
N ALA A 37 0.93 -3.11 5.99
CA ALA A 37 1.80 -1.98 5.74
C ALA A 37 1.27 -0.75 6.47
N HIS A 38 2.19 -0.02 7.05
CA HIS A 38 1.82 1.12 7.86
C HIS A 38 1.64 2.33 6.98
N TRP A 39 0.38 2.58 6.65
CA TRP A 39 0.04 3.81 5.95
C TRP A 39 -0.53 4.78 6.97
N ASP A 40 0.02 5.97 7.00
CA ASP A 40 -0.36 6.99 7.97
C ASP A 40 -1.57 7.79 7.54
N GLY A 41 -2.21 7.41 6.44
CA GLY A 41 -3.39 8.12 5.95
C GLY A 41 -3.09 9.42 5.25
N ARG A 42 -1.87 9.60 4.77
CA ARG A 42 -1.46 10.83 4.10
C ARG A 42 -1.12 10.55 2.65
N ASN A 43 -1.40 11.55 1.80
CA ASN A 43 -1.06 11.45 0.39
C ASN A 43 0.42 11.80 0.17
N GLU A 44 0.82 11.92 -1.10
CA GLU A 44 2.21 12.20 -1.45
C GLU A 44 2.67 13.56 -0.95
N PHE A 45 1.75 14.45 -0.67
CA PHE A 45 2.07 15.79 -0.20
C PHE A 45 2.01 15.92 1.31
N GLY A 46 1.81 14.80 2.02
CA GLY A 46 1.74 14.82 3.46
C GLY A 46 0.40 15.24 4.04
N GLU A 47 -0.61 15.38 3.20
CA GLU A 47 -1.93 15.79 3.62
C GLU A 47 -2.78 14.58 3.97
N ARG A 48 -3.61 14.71 4.99
CA ARG A 48 -4.53 13.63 5.37
C ARG A 48 -5.59 13.45 4.31
N VAL A 49 -5.83 12.17 3.97
CA VAL A 49 -6.85 11.85 2.99
C VAL A 49 -8.22 11.89 3.63
N ALA A 50 -9.25 12.00 2.80
CA ALA A 50 -10.64 12.01 3.26
C ALA A 50 -11.04 10.62 3.74
N SER A 51 -12.07 10.55 4.58
CA SER A 51 -12.68 9.28 4.94
C SER A 51 -13.25 8.63 3.69
N GLY A 52 -13.15 7.32 3.63
CA GLY A 52 -13.68 6.60 2.48
C GLY A 52 -12.95 5.30 2.26
N MET A 53 -13.22 4.70 1.10
CA MET A 53 -12.62 3.43 0.73
C MET A 53 -11.37 3.64 -0.11
N TYR A 54 -10.35 2.87 0.20
CA TYR A 54 -9.08 2.90 -0.51
C TYR A 54 -8.67 1.48 -0.83
N VAL A 55 -7.84 1.35 -1.86
CA VAL A 55 -7.27 0.07 -2.25
C VAL A 55 -5.77 0.21 -2.20
N TYR A 56 -5.10 -0.75 -1.58
CA TYR A 56 -3.65 -0.75 -1.68
C TYR A 56 -3.19 -2.00 -2.42
N GLU A 57 -2.13 -1.80 -3.19
CA GLU A 57 -1.53 -2.84 -4.00
C GLU A 57 -0.11 -3.06 -3.50
N VAL A 58 0.21 -4.33 -3.20
CA VAL A 58 1.57 -4.71 -2.82
C VAL A 58 2.21 -5.36 -4.02
N ARG A 59 3.37 -4.89 -4.40
CA ARG A 59 4.14 -5.47 -5.50
C ARG A 59 5.51 -5.87 -5.02
N ALA A 60 5.91 -7.08 -5.35
CA ALA A 60 7.22 -7.61 -4.98
C ALA A 60 7.63 -8.66 -6.01
N GLY A 61 8.47 -8.27 -6.96
CA GLY A 61 8.83 -9.15 -8.05
C GLY A 61 7.61 -9.55 -8.84
N SER A 62 7.33 -10.84 -8.91
CA SER A 62 6.14 -11.34 -9.60
C SER A 62 4.91 -11.40 -8.70
N TYR A 63 5.08 -11.14 -7.42
CA TYR A 63 3.97 -11.14 -6.46
C TYR A 63 3.18 -9.85 -6.58
N ARG A 64 1.85 -9.97 -6.49
CA ARG A 64 0.98 -8.82 -6.47
C ARG A 64 -0.23 -9.15 -5.61
N GLY A 65 -0.48 -8.30 -4.62
CA GLY A 65 -1.63 -8.46 -3.76
C GLY A 65 -2.43 -7.18 -3.71
N LEU A 66 -3.76 -7.32 -3.64
CA LEU A 66 -4.67 -6.18 -3.55
C LEU A 66 -5.52 -6.33 -2.31
N ARG A 67 -5.72 -5.22 -1.60
CA ARG A 67 -6.58 -5.20 -0.41
C ARG A 67 -7.39 -3.93 -0.39
N ARG A 68 -8.61 -4.03 0.09
CA ARG A 68 -9.44 -2.85 0.32
C ARG A 68 -9.36 -2.46 1.77
N MET A 69 -9.45 -1.16 2.02
CA MET A 69 -9.47 -0.66 3.38
C MET A 69 -10.38 0.54 3.46
N VAL A 70 -10.87 0.82 4.66
CA VAL A 70 -11.75 1.96 4.91
C VAL A 70 -11.06 2.85 5.93
N ILE A 71 -10.97 4.13 5.58
CA ILE A 71 -10.42 5.14 6.48
C ILE A 71 -11.61 5.88 7.10
N LEU A 72 -11.65 5.89 8.41
CA LEU A 72 -12.67 6.62 9.16
C LEU A 72 -11.99 7.68 10.02
N LYS A 73 -12.54 8.86 9.98
CA LYS A 73 -12.03 9.96 10.79
C LYS A 73 -13.00 10.37 11.84
#